data_827619e6b445597391c52d52fdf2ecbb
#
_entry.id   827619e6b445597391c52d52fdf2ecbb
#
_cell.length_a   1.000
_cell.length_b   1.000
_cell.length_c   1.000
_cell.angle_alpha   90.00
_cell.angle_beta   90.00
_cell.angle_gamma   90.00
#
_symmetry.space_group_name_H-M   'P 1'
#
loop_
_entity.id
_entity.type
_entity.pdbx_description
1 polymer ?
#
loop_
_entity_poly.entity_id
_entity_poly.type
_entity_poly.pdbx_seq_one_letter_code
_entity_poly.pdbx_strand_id
1 'polypeptide(L)'
;MISYLQIDKLTKSFGDLILFEDITFGIAQGQKVGLIAKNGTGKTTLLNIIAGKEDYDSGAVVFRNDLRVGYLEQMPHYPDGLTVLQACFYSPNETVRLIAEYEQAMASGDHSNLEDILLRMDNLKAWDYEQRTKQILGQLKIHNFDQKMETLSGGQLKRVALANVLITDPELIILDEPTNHLDLEMTEWLEGY
;
A
#
# COMPACT_ATOMS: atom_id res chain seq x y z
N MET A 1 -8.80 -16.99 -16.34
CA MET A 1 -8.53 -16.08 -15.20
C MET A 1 -7.15 -15.49 -15.36
N ILE A 2 -7.00 -14.16 -15.17
CA ILE A 2 -5.68 -13.51 -15.26
C ILE A 2 -4.98 -13.72 -13.92
N SER A 3 -3.80 -14.37 -13.91
CA SER A 3 -3.01 -14.55 -12.69
C SER A 3 -2.32 -13.24 -12.32
N TYR A 4 -2.44 -12.79 -11.08
CA TYR A 4 -1.76 -11.63 -10.52
C TYR A 4 -0.49 -12.00 -9.79
N LEU A 5 -0.54 -13.07 -8.99
CA LEU A 5 0.56 -13.59 -8.20
C LEU A 5 0.60 -15.11 -8.30
N GLN A 6 1.79 -15.66 -8.44
CA GLN A 6 2.06 -17.09 -8.33
C GLN A 6 3.19 -17.32 -7.34
N ILE A 7 2.96 -18.15 -6.36
CA ILE A 7 3.95 -18.65 -5.41
C ILE A 7 4.16 -20.13 -5.70
N ASP A 8 5.42 -20.55 -5.86
CA ASP A 8 5.78 -21.92 -6.16
C ASP A 8 6.85 -22.41 -5.19
N LYS A 9 6.53 -23.47 -4.42
CA LYS A 9 7.41 -24.16 -3.47
C LYS A 9 8.22 -23.24 -2.57
N LEU A 10 7.56 -22.19 -2.07
CA LEU A 10 8.21 -21.19 -1.22
C LEU A 10 8.55 -21.79 0.13
N THR A 11 9.80 -21.66 0.55
CA THR A 11 10.33 -22.16 1.83
C THR A 11 11.08 -21.05 2.55
N LYS A 12 10.85 -20.94 3.85
CA LYS A 12 11.56 -20.02 4.75
C LYS A 12 11.87 -20.63 6.08
N SER A 13 13.11 -20.46 6.53
CA SER A 13 13.58 -20.85 7.86
C SER A 13 14.35 -19.71 8.55
N PHE A 14 14.47 -19.79 9.86
CA PHE A 14 15.38 -18.98 10.67
C PHE A 14 16.27 -19.91 11.49
N GLY A 15 17.50 -20.12 11.04
CA GLY A 15 18.38 -21.13 11.60
C GLY A 15 17.74 -22.52 11.49
N ASP A 16 17.59 -23.22 12.62
CA ASP A 16 16.99 -24.56 12.66
C ASP A 16 15.44 -24.54 12.67
N LEU A 17 14.82 -23.38 12.77
CA LEU A 17 13.36 -23.24 12.81
C LEU A 17 12.80 -23.06 11.40
N ILE A 18 12.13 -24.07 10.89
CA ILE A 18 11.36 -23.97 9.63
C ILE A 18 10.04 -23.27 9.94
N LEU A 19 9.79 -22.11 9.31
CA LEU A 19 8.53 -21.39 9.43
C LEU A 19 7.46 -21.99 8.51
N PHE A 20 7.84 -22.25 7.28
CA PHE A 20 6.98 -22.92 6.27
C PHE A 20 7.85 -23.52 5.18
N GLU A 21 7.35 -24.57 4.56
CA GLU A 21 8.03 -25.35 3.53
C GLU A 21 7.07 -25.66 2.37
N ASP A 22 7.58 -25.57 1.14
CA ASP A 22 6.90 -25.93 -0.10
C ASP A 22 5.51 -25.30 -0.30
N ILE A 23 5.31 -24.05 0.19
CA ILE A 23 4.05 -23.35 0.01
C ILE A 23 3.86 -23.02 -1.48
N THR A 24 2.73 -23.45 -2.04
CA THR A 24 2.37 -23.19 -3.44
C THR A 24 0.92 -22.73 -3.53
N PHE A 25 0.68 -21.54 -4.09
CA PHE A 25 -0.65 -21.02 -4.39
C PHE A 25 -0.57 -19.86 -5.40
N GLY A 26 -1.72 -19.52 -5.99
CA GLY A 26 -1.83 -18.39 -6.90
C GLY A 26 -3.01 -17.50 -6.54
N ILE A 27 -2.91 -16.22 -6.90
CA ILE A 27 -3.99 -15.25 -6.77
C ILE A 27 -4.29 -14.69 -8.16
N ALA A 28 -5.55 -14.77 -8.57
CA ALA A 28 -6.02 -14.22 -9.82
C ALA A 28 -6.78 -12.90 -9.58
N GLN A 29 -6.97 -12.15 -10.65
CA GLN A 29 -7.75 -10.92 -10.66
C GLN A 29 -9.14 -11.14 -10.02
N GLY A 30 -9.51 -10.25 -9.10
CA GLY A 30 -10.79 -10.27 -8.40
C GLY A 30 -10.91 -11.32 -7.30
N GLN A 31 -9.84 -12.07 -7.00
CA GLN A 31 -9.84 -12.99 -5.88
C GLN A 31 -9.49 -12.29 -4.56
N LYS A 32 -10.18 -12.69 -3.49
CA LYS A 32 -9.87 -12.32 -2.10
C LYS A 32 -9.41 -13.56 -1.37
N VAL A 33 -8.20 -13.52 -0.81
CA VAL A 33 -7.56 -14.68 -0.16
C VAL A 33 -7.23 -14.32 1.29
N GLY A 34 -7.74 -15.09 2.24
CA GLY A 34 -7.44 -14.97 3.64
C GLY A 34 -6.36 -15.97 4.08
N LEU A 35 -5.28 -15.47 4.70
CA LEU A 35 -4.25 -16.29 5.30
C LEU A 35 -4.57 -16.53 6.78
N ILE A 36 -4.93 -17.75 7.12
CA ILE A 36 -5.32 -18.15 8.48
C ILE A 36 -4.27 -19.08 9.06
N ALA A 37 -3.64 -18.66 10.15
CA ALA A 37 -2.69 -19.49 10.90
C ALA A 37 -2.53 -18.94 12.33
N LYS A 38 -1.96 -19.75 13.23
CA LYS A 38 -1.65 -19.33 14.61
C LYS A 38 -0.65 -18.17 14.63
N ASN A 39 -0.62 -17.40 15.73
CA ASN A 39 0.40 -16.37 15.90
C ASN A 39 1.80 -17.00 16.00
N GLY A 40 2.80 -16.34 15.41
CA GLY A 40 4.18 -16.82 15.38
C GLY A 40 4.49 -17.89 14.30
N THR A 41 3.55 -18.23 13.43
CA THR A 41 3.77 -19.23 12.36
C THR A 41 4.33 -18.66 11.06
N GLY A 42 4.74 -17.38 11.04
CA GLY A 42 5.35 -16.77 9.86
C GLY A 42 4.40 -16.07 8.91
N LYS A 43 3.13 -15.74 9.31
CA LYS A 43 2.20 -14.98 8.45
C LYS A 43 2.80 -13.67 7.93
N THR A 44 3.25 -12.82 8.85
CA THR A 44 3.91 -11.54 8.51
C THR A 44 5.16 -11.74 7.66
N THR A 45 5.97 -12.77 7.97
CA THR A 45 7.14 -13.15 7.17
C THR A 45 6.75 -13.51 5.73
N LEU A 46 5.70 -14.33 5.55
CA LEU A 46 5.21 -14.67 4.22
C LEU A 46 4.73 -13.43 3.46
N LEU A 47 3.98 -12.54 4.12
CA LEU A 47 3.52 -11.29 3.49
C LEU A 47 4.68 -10.35 3.15
N ASN A 48 5.70 -10.25 4.01
CA ASN A 48 6.93 -9.49 3.74
C ASN A 48 7.70 -10.06 2.54
N ILE A 49 7.82 -11.39 2.44
CA ILE A 49 8.46 -12.04 1.29
C ILE A 49 7.69 -11.75 0.02
N ILE A 50 6.36 -11.88 0.03
CA ILE A 50 5.51 -11.53 -1.12
C ILE A 50 5.68 -10.06 -1.47
N ALA A 51 5.77 -9.16 -0.50
CA ALA A 51 5.99 -7.74 -0.74
C ALA A 51 7.44 -7.37 -1.16
N GLY A 52 8.35 -8.36 -1.25
CA GLY A 52 9.75 -8.15 -1.61
C GLY A 52 10.58 -7.45 -0.53
N LYS A 53 10.15 -7.52 0.73
CA LYS A 53 10.81 -6.88 1.90
C LYS A 53 11.67 -7.85 2.70
N GLU A 54 11.55 -9.14 2.43
CA GLU A 54 12.29 -10.19 3.11
C GLU A 54 12.68 -11.28 2.11
N ASP A 55 13.88 -11.84 2.27
CA ASP A 55 14.39 -12.93 1.45
C ASP A 55 13.79 -14.29 1.89
N TYR A 56 13.85 -15.28 1.01
CA TYR A 56 13.41 -16.65 1.23
C TYR A 56 14.49 -17.66 0.83
N ASP A 57 14.40 -18.88 1.35
CA ASP A 57 15.45 -19.89 1.17
C ASP A 57 15.36 -20.58 -0.19
N SER A 58 14.15 -20.90 -0.63
CA SER A 58 13.90 -21.56 -1.93
C SER A 58 12.48 -21.32 -2.43
N GLY A 59 12.24 -21.63 -3.71
CA GLY A 59 10.98 -21.42 -4.38
C GLY A 59 10.96 -20.16 -5.25
N ALA A 60 9.77 -19.68 -5.59
CA ALA A 60 9.60 -18.49 -6.41
C ALA A 60 8.35 -17.68 -6.04
N VAL A 61 8.46 -16.36 -6.13
CA VAL A 61 7.36 -15.39 -6.06
C VAL A 61 7.32 -14.64 -7.38
N VAL A 62 6.26 -14.83 -8.17
CA VAL A 62 6.14 -14.26 -9.51
C VAL A 62 4.88 -13.42 -9.60
N PHE A 63 5.04 -12.14 -9.90
CA PHE A 63 3.93 -11.23 -10.19
C PHE A 63 3.72 -11.10 -11.70
N ARG A 64 2.49 -10.79 -12.08
CA ARG A 64 2.22 -10.29 -13.42
C ARG A 64 3.05 -9.01 -13.66
N ASN A 65 3.60 -8.87 -14.88
CA ASN A 65 4.30 -7.64 -15.25
C ASN A 65 3.37 -6.42 -15.09
N ASP A 66 3.95 -5.30 -14.68
CA ASP A 66 3.29 -3.99 -14.51
C ASP A 66 2.13 -3.98 -13.49
N LEU A 67 2.07 -4.98 -12.59
CA LEU A 67 1.06 -5.02 -11.53
C LEU A 67 1.38 -4.00 -10.44
N ARG A 68 0.44 -3.10 -10.17
CA ARG A 68 0.55 -2.19 -9.03
C ARG A 68 0.17 -2.92 -7.75
N VAL A 69 1.15 -3.11 -6.88
CA VAL A 69 0.99 -3.81 -5.61
C VAL A 69 1.02 -2.82 -4.46
N GLY A 70 -0.01 -2.82 -3.63
CA GLY A 70 -0.05 -2.08 -2.37
C GLY A 70 0.23 -3.01 -1.19
N TYR A 71 1.09 -2.60 -0.28
CA TYR A 71 1.39 -3.36 0.94
C TYR A 71 1.19 -2.50 2.18
N LEU A 72 0.32 -2.95 3.10
CA LEU A 72 0.14 -2.35 4.41
C LEU A 72 1.07 -3.04 5.41
N GLU A 73 2.09 -2.30 5.84
CA GLU A 73 3.01 -2.76 6.89
C GLU A 73 2.34 -2.83 8.27
N GLN A 74 2.75 -3.78 9.08
CA GLN A 74 2.26 -3.93 10.44
C GLN A 74 2.55 -2.69 11.31
N MET A 75 3.72 -2.05 11.11
CA MET A 75 4.13 -0.83 11.83
C MET A 75 4.63 0.24 10.84
N PRO A 76 3.74 1.06 10.29
CA PRO A 76 4.14 2.13 9.39
C PRO A 76 4.94 3.21 10.14
N HIS A 77 6.02 3.68 9.54
CA HIS A 77 6.84 4.75 10.09
C HIS A 77 6.77 6.00 9.22
N TYR A 78 6.58 7.15 9.85
CA TYR A 78 6.53 8.45 9.19
C TYR A 78 7.52 9.42 9.84
N PRO A 79 8.14 10.34 9.09
CA PRO A 79 8.94 11.40 9.67
C PRO A 79 8.11 12.27 10.62
N ASP A 80 8.76 12.76 11.67
CA ASP A 80 8.15 13.69 12.61
C ASP A 80 7.76 15.00 11.94
N GLY A 81 6.74 15.66 12.49
CA GLY A 81 6.29 16.97 12.05
C GLY A 81 5.36 16.99 10.85
N LEU A 82 5.10 15.86 10.18
CA LEU A 82 4.12 15.79 9.10
C LEU A 82 2.68 15.85 9.63
N THR A 83 1.80 16.52 8.90
CA THR A 83 0.35 16.36 9.08
C THR A 83 -0.14 15.09 8.41
N VAL A 84 -1.35 14.65 8.75
CA VAL A 84 -2.02 13.51 8.10
C VAL A 84 -2.03 13.67 6.58
N LEU A 85 -2.43 14.84 6.08
CA LEU A 85 -2.47 15.09 4.64
C LEU A 85 -1.07 15.07 4.03
N GLN A 86 -0.09 15.71 4.68
CA GLN A 86 1.31 15.69 4.21
C GLN A 86 1.89 14.27 4.19
N ALA A 87 1.54 13.42 5.15
CA ALA A 87 1.98 12.02 5.16
C ALA A 87 1.44 11.24 3.95
N CYS A 88 0.25 11.55 3.45
CA CYS A 88 -0.31 10.96 2.23
C CYS A 88 0.45 11.41 0.96
N PHE A 89 1.00 12.63 0.97
CA PHE A 89 1.86 13.13 -0.11
C PHE A 89 3.34 12.79 0.07
N TYR A 90 3.72 12.24 1.22
CA TYR A 90 5.10 11.81 1.48
C TYR A 90 5.41 10.44 0.87
N SER A 91 4.40 9.65 0.55
CA SER A 91 4.59 8.35 -0.11
C SER A 91 5.26 8.54 -1.48
N PRO A 92 6.35 7.81 -1.79
CA PRO A 92 7.07 7.93 -3.05
C PRO A 92 6.34 7.24 -4.21
N ASN A 93 5.06 7.56 -4.43
CA ASN A 93 4.31 7.07 -5.58
C ASN A 93 4.50 7.98 -6.80
N GLU A 94 4.26 7.44 -7.98
CA GLU A 94 4.46 8.15 -9.25
C GLU A 94 3.60 9.41 -9.35
N THR A 95 2.35 9.36 -8.89
CA THR A 95 1.42 10.49 -8.92
C THR A 95 1.92 11.66 -8.08
N VAL A 96 2.41 11.40 -6.86
CA VAL A 96 2.96 12.45 -6.00
C VAL A 96 4.21 13.09 -6.61
N ARG A 97 5.10 12.28 -7.17
CA ARG A 97 6.29 12.82 -7.86
C ARG A 97 5.89 13.72 -9.03
N LEU A 98 4.91 13.28 -9.81
CA LEU A 98 4.42 14.03 -10.96
C LEU A 98 3.76 15.35 -10.54
N ILE A 99 2.99 15.38 -9.45
CA ILE A 99 2.43 16.61 -8.89
C ILE A 99 3.56 17.57 -8.49
N ALA A 100 4.60 17.07 -7.82
CA ALA A 100 5.75 17.87 -7.45
C ALA A 100 6.52 18.41 -8.67
N GLU A 101 6.69 17.61 -9.74
CA GLU A 101 7.28 18.03 -11.01
C GLU A 101 6.46 19.17 -11.65
N TYR A 102 5.13 19.04 -11.67
CA TYR A 102 4.23 20.07 -12.18
C TYR A 102 4.34 21.39 -11.39
N GLU A 103 4.27 21.31 -10.06
CA GLU A 103 4.40 22.49 -9.20
C GLU A 103 5.75 23.20 -9.38
N GLN A 104 6.83 22.43 -9.52
CA GLN A 104 8.17 22.98 -9.78
C GLN A 104 8.26 23.66 -11.14
N ALA A 105 7.71 23.06 -12.21
CA ALA A 105 7.68 23.66 -13.55
C ALA A 105 6.91 24.99 -13.55
N MET A 106 5.77 25.03 -12.86
CA MET A 106 4.96 26.25 -12.73
C MET A 106 5.68 27.34 -11.92
N ALA A 107 6.37 26.98 -10.85
CA ALA A 107 7.08 27.95 -10.00
C ALA A 107 8.35 28.50 -10.66
N SER A 108 9.08 27.68 -11.42
CA SER A 108 10.33 28.07 -12.10
C SER A 108 10.10 28.83 -13.40
N GLY A 109 8.90 28.75 -14.00
CA GLY A 109 8.62 29.25 -15.33
C GLY A 109 9.30 28.47 -16.46
N ASP A 110 9.90 27.32 -16.16
CA ASP A 110 10.45 26.42 -17.16
C ASP A 110 9.33 25.48 -17.68
N HIS A 111 8.86 25.78 -18.87
CA HIS A 111 7.78 25.06 -19.53
C HIS A 111 8.27 24.06 -20.59
N SER A 112 9.58 23.76 -20.64
CA SER A 112 10.18 22.91 -21.67
C SER A 112 9.56 21.50 -21.75
N ASN A 113 9.12 20.96 -20.61
CA ASN A 113 8.51 19.62 -20.49
C ASN A 113 7.04 19.67 -20.02
N LEU A 114 6.43 20.85 -20.00
CA LEU A 114 5.11 21.03 -19.40
C LEU A 114 4.02 20.21 -20.12
N GLU A 115 4.09 20.08 -21.44
CA GLU A 115 3.12 19.32 -22.23
C GLU A 115 3.14 17.82 -21.86
N ASP A 116 4.35 17.23 -21.71
CA ASP A 116 4.50 15.83 -21.26
C ASP A 116 4.00 15.65 -19.82
N ILE A 117 4.33 16.58 -18.92
CA ILE A 117 3.86 16.57 -17.54
C ILE A 117 2.32 16.60 -17.50
N LEU A 118 1.68 17.47 -18.25
CA LEU A 118 0.21 17.59 -18.30
C LEU A 118 -0.44 16.31 -18.82
N LEU A 119 0.11 15.70 -19.88
CA LEU A 119 -0.38 14.43 -20.40
C LEU A 119 -0.29 13.30 -19.37
N ARG A 120 0.81 13.23 -18.64
CA ARG A 120 0.98 12.25 -17.56
C ARG A 120 0.04 12.52 -16.38
N MET A 121 -0.19 13.80 -16.04
CA MET A 121 -1.15 14.23 -15.00
C MET A 121 -2.56 13.75 -15.32
N ASP A 122 -2.99 13.89 -16.59
CA ASP A 122 -4.29 13.42 -17.05
C ASP A 122 -4.38 11.88 -17.00
N ASN A 123 -3.37 11.17 -17.50
CA ASN A 123 -3.32 9.70 -17.51
C ASN A 123 -3.38 9.10 -16.10
N LEU A 124 -2.70 9.70 -15.13
CA LEU A 124 -2.68 9.27 -13.73
C LEU A 124 -3.84 9.84 -12.90
N LYS A 125 -4.71 10.66 -13.50
CA LYS A 125 -5.78 11.39 -12.78
C LYS A 125 -5.25 12.16 -11.57
N ALA A 126 -4.09 12.78 -11.73
CA ALA A 126 -3.35 13.40 -10.63
C ALA A 126 -4.02 14.69 -10.12
N TRP A 127 -4.85 15.34 -10.94
CA TRP A 127 -5.59 16.57 -10.58
C TRP A 127 -6.52 16.39 -9.37
N ASP A 128 -7.13 15.21 -9.24
CA ASP A 128 -8.09 14.90 -8.18
C ASP A 128 -7.44 14.20 -6.98
N TYR A 129 -6.11 14.10 -6.96
CA TYR A 129 -5.37 13.31 -5.96
C TYR A 129 -5.68 13.76 -4.53
N GLU A 130 -5.67 15.05 -4.25
CA GLU A 130 -5.98 15.57 -2.90
C GLU A 130 -7.43 15.27 -2.51
N GLN A 131 -8.36 15.43 -3.43
CA GLN A 131 -9.78 15.14 -3.18
C GLN A 131 -9.99 13.65 -2.90
N ARG A 132 -9.39 12.76 -3.71
CA ARG A 132 -9.42 11.30 -3.49
C ARG A 132 -8.80 10.93 -2.13
N THR A 133 -7.67 11.54 -1.80
CA THR A 133 -7.01 11.37 -0.51
C THR A 133 -7.96 11.70 0.65
N LYS A 134 -8.60 12.86 0.62
CA LYS A 134 -9.57 13.28 1.64
C LYS A 134 -10.78 12.36 1.71
N GLN A 135 -11.28 11.86 0.58
CA GLN A 135 -12.38 10.91 0.54
C GLN A 135 -12.02 9.58 1.20
N ILE A 136 -10.87 9.00 0.87
CA ILE A 136 -10.40 7.74 1.47
C ILE A 136 -10.16 7.90 2.97
N LEU A 137 -9.49 8.99 3.38
CA LEU A 137 -9.30 9.31 4.81
C LEU A 137 -10.65 9.44 5.55
N GLY A 138 -11.64 10.09 4.93
CA GLY A 138 -13.00 10.23 5.47
C GLY A 138 -13.69 8.89 5.68
N GLN A 139 -13.60 7.95 4.73
CA GLN A 139 -14.12 6.58 4.86
C GLN A 139 -13.46 5.83 6.02
N LEU A 140 -12.18 6.09 6.26
CA LEU A 140 -11.43 5.54 7.38
C LEU A 140 -11.59 6.36 8.67
N LYS A 141 -12.59 7.28 8.73
CA LYS A 141 -12.93 8.11 9.90
C LYS A 141 -11.75 8.96 10.41
N ILE A 142 -10.92 9.43 9.49
CA ILE A 142 -9.86 10.42 9.72
C ILE A 142 -10.33 11.75 9.12
N HIS A 143 -10.74 12.68 9.97
CA HIS A 143 -11.35 13.95 9.53
C HIS A 143 -10.45 15.17 9.79
N ASN A 144 -9.50 15.08 10.71
CA ASN A 144 -8.54 16.16 10.99
C ASN A 144 -7.27 15.96 10.18
N PHE A 145 -7.23 16.54 8.98
CA PHE A 145 -6.13 16.39 8.03
C PHE A 145 -4.88 17.18 8.43
N ASP A 146 -5.03 18.20 9.27
CA ASP A 146 -3.93 19.04 9.79
C ASP A 146 -3.35 18.49 11.10
N GLN A 147 -3.93 17.40 11.65
CA GLN A 147 -3.41 16.76 12.84
C GLN A 147 -2.01 16.19 12.56
N LYS A 148 -1.10 16.39 13.51
CA LYS A 148 0.27 15.86 13.40
C LYS A 148 0.30 14.35 13.56
N MET A 149 1.11 13.66 12.75
CA MET A 149 1.22 12.19 12.74
C MET A 149 1.62 11.63 14.11
N GLU A 150 2.52 12.29 14.82
CA GLU A 150 2.99 11.91 16.15
C GLU A 150 1.91 12.00 17.25
N THR A 151 0.80 12.70 16.99
CA THR A 151 -0.32 12.84 17.94
C THR A 151 -1.45 11.83 17.70
N LEU A 152 -1.32 11.01 16.65
CA LEU A 152 -2.31 9.99 16.33
C LEU A 152 -2.24 8.82 17.31
N SER A 153 -3.39 8.24 17.63
CA SER A 153 -3.41 6.92 18.27
C SER A 153 -2.89 5.85 17.31
N GLY A 154 -2.40 4.71 17.84
CA GLY A 154 -1.92 3.61 17.01
C GLY A 154 -2.95 3.13 15.99
N GLY A 155 -4.25 3.12 16.35
CA GLY A 155 -5.32 2.79 15.41
C GLY A 155 -5.51 3.85 14.31
N GLN A 156 -5.41 5.14 14.65
CA GLN A 156 -5.46 6.21 13.65
C GLN A 156 -4.28 6.15 12.71
N LEU A 157 -3.06 5.91 13.23
CA LEU A 157 -1.85 5.78 12.44
C LEU A 157 -1.98 4.65 11.39
N LYS A 158 -2.50 3.48 11.80
CA LYS A 158 -2.74 2.36 10.88
C LYS A 158 -3.79 2.66 9.83
N ARG A 159 -4.85 3.41 10.18
CA ARG A 159 -5.87 3.85 9.21
C ARG A 159 -5.29 4.83 8.19
N VAL A 160 -4.42 5.75 8.60
CA VAL A 160 -3.70 6.64 7.67
C VAL A 160 -2.77 5.82 6.76
N ALA A 161 -2.07 4.82 7.30
CA ALA A 161 -1.22 3.94 6.49
C ALA A 161 -2.04 3.13 5.47
N LEU A 162 -3.20 2.63 5.86
CA LEU A 162 -4.12 1.98 4.93
C LEU A 162 -4.60 2.95 3.84
N ALA A 163 -4.96 4.19 4.21
CA ALA A 163 -5.29 5.22 3.22
C ALA A 163 -4.17 5.41 2.20
N ASN A 164 -2.93 5.50 2.65
CA ASN A 164 -1.76 5.66 1.76
C ASN A 164 -1.60 4.51 0.77
N VAL A 165 -1.90 3.28 1.19
CA VAL A 165 -1.93 2.13 0.27
C VAL A 165 -3.04 2.29 -0.76
N LEU A 166 -4.27 2.61 -0.33
CA LEU A 166 -5.44 2.68 -1.21
C LEU A 166 -5.40 3.86 -2.19
N ILE A 167 -4.81 4.98 -1.79
CA ILE A 167 -4.66 6.17 -2.65
C ILE A 167 -3.85 5.87 -3.91
N THR A 168 -2.90 4.93 -3.85
CA THR A 168 -2.08 4.52 -5.01
C THR A 168 -2.86 3.71 -6.05
N ASP A 169 -4.13 3.40 -5.80
CA ASP A 169 -5.00 2.62 -6.67
C ASP A 169 -4.36 1.27 -7.08
N PRO A 170 -3.98 0.43 -6.11
CA PRO A 170 -3.29 -0.82 -6.40
C PRO A 170 -4.25 -1.85 -7.01
N GLU A 171 -3.73 -2.70 -7.91
CA GLU A 171 -4.48 -3.83 -8.48
C GLU A 171 -4.45 -5.07 -7.56
N LEU A 172 -3.40 -5.19 -6.74
CA LEU A 172 -3.28 -6.20 -5.68
C LEU A 172 -2.94 -5.52 -4.36
N ILE A 173 -3.70 -5.83 -3.32
CA ILE A 173 -3.46 -5.31 -1.97
C ILE A 173 -3.05 -6.45 -1.07
N ILE A 174 -1.95 -6.27 -0.35
CA ILE A 174 -1.46 -7.18 0.68
C ILE A 174 -1.65 -6.48 2.03
N LEU A 175 -2.43 -7.09 2.92
CA LEU A 175 -2.77 -6.53 4.21
C LEU A 175 -2.38 -7.47 5.34
N ASP A 176 -1.59 -6.99 6.31
CA ASP A 176 -1.28 -7.74 7.52
C ASP A 176 -2.17 -7.26 8.67
N GLU A 177 -3.08 -8.12 9.12
CA GLU A 177 -4.04 -7.89 10.21
C GLU A 177 -4.82 -6.55 10.09
N PRO A 178 -5.43 -6.23 8.92
CA PRO A 178 -6.01 -4.91 8.69
C PRO A 178 -7.20 -4.60 9.61
N THR A 179 -7.94 -5.62 10.05
CA THR A 179 -9.18 -5.45 10.81
C THR A 179 -8.97 -5.07 12.27
N ASN A 180 -7.78 -5.25 12.83
CA ASN A 180 -7.49 -4.97 14.24
C ASN A 180 -7.76 -3.52 14.68
N HIS A 181 -7.86 -2.58 13.72
CA HIS A 181 -8.03 -1.14 13.97
C HIS A 181 -9.18 -0.52 13.18
N LEU A 182 -9.98 -1.36 12.53
CA LEU A 182 -11.17 -0.98 11.78
C LEU A 182 -12.42 -1.41 12.55
N ASP A 183 -13.46 -0.60 12.51
CA ASP A 183 -14.80 -1.02 12.93
C ASP A 183 -15.48 -1.80 11.78
N LEU A 184 -16.70 -2.30 12.07
CA LEU A 184 -17.44 -3.13 11.11
C LEU A 184 -17.69 -2.39 9.80
N GLU A 185 -18.12 -1.12 9.87
CA GLU A 185 -18.43 -0.30 8.69
C GLU A 185 -17.21 -0.08 7.80
N MET A 186 -16.05 0.24 8.41
CA MET A 186 -14.78 0.37 7.68
C MET A 186 -14.31 -0.96 7.07
N THR A 187 -14.53 -2.07 7.78
CA THR A 187 -14.18 -3.41 7.29
C THR A 187 -15.03 -3.79 6.09
N GLU A 188 -16.36 -3.60 6.16
CA GLU A 188 -17.28 -3.85 5.04
C GLU A 188 -16.96 -2.96 3.82
N TRP A 189 -16.62 -1.69 4.07
CA TRP A 189 -16.18 -0.80 2.99
C TRP A 189 -14.87 -1.28 2.33
N LEU A 190 -13.87 -1.69 3.14
CA LEU A 190 -12.59 -2.21 2.63
C LEU A 190 -12.79 -3.53 1.85
N GLU A 191 -13.71 -4.38 2.30
CA GLU A 191 -14.07 -5.60 1.57
C GLU A 191 -14.73 -5.32 0.21
N GLY A 192 -15.37 -4.18 0.07
CA GLY A 192 -15.97 -3.73 -1.20
C GLY A 192 -14.99 -3.03 -2.14
N TYR A 193 -13.84 -2.61 -1.61
CA TYR A 193 -12.81 -1.91 -2.38
C TYR A 193 -12.08 -2.89 -3.32
#